data_386306cff409cdfa41ae3f9c8dd13417
#
_entry.id   386306cff409cdfa41ae3f9c8dd13417
#
_cell.length_a   1.000
_cell.length_b   1.000
_cell.length_c   1.000
_cell.angle_alpha   90.00
_cell.angle_beta   90.00
_cell.angle_gamma   90.00
#
_symmetry.space_group_name_H-M   'P 1'
#
loop_
_entity.id
_entity.type
_entity.pdbx_description
1 polymer ?
#
loop_
_entity_poly.entity_id
_entity_poly.type
_entity_poly.pdbx_seq_one_letter_code
_entity_poly.pdbx_strand_id
1 'polypeptide(L)'
;GVIRIASFSETTADEYVEAVKELLGQGMKGLILDLRQNPGGLTSTAEAVAETIVPDGKAIVQFKARGAKPEITYSKHHDIGLDDLPKAVLIDGGSASASEIVAGALQQSGGVPLIGETSFGKGTAQLNQMFRDGSSMKYTIAEWLTPNGKSINKEGLTPDIEVPLPEYASLPLIPDDVAMAENHFSDEIKTAQQMLAAIGFDPGRTDGYFDGATKQAVVRFQRSKKLEETGFIQGETTRALIQEVRELIQQNDTQLNKAIETIKEQLQ
;
A
#
# COMPACT_ATOMS: atom_id res chain seq x y z
N GLY A 1 13.24 1.70 11.98
CA GLY A 1 13.23 0.76 10.85
C GLY A 1 11.94 0.84 10.07
N VAL A 2 12.03 0.63 8.77
CA VAL A 2 10.86 0.53 7.89
C VAL A 2 10.93 -0.81 7.17
N ILE A 3 9.90 -1.64 7.32
CA ILE A 3 9.75 -2.91 6.60
C ILE A 3 8.50 -2.82 5.73
N ARG A 4 8.68 -2.96 4.42
CA ARG A 4 7.56 -3.03 3.48
C ARG A 4 7.30 -4.48 3.10
N ILE A 5 6.08 -4.93 3.32
CA ILE A 5 5.59 -6.23 2.85
C ILE A 5 4.72 -5.98 1.61
N ALA A 6 5.20 -6.44 0.44
CA ALA A 6 4.49 -6.23 -0.82
C ALA A 6 3.35 -7.26 -1.04
N SER A 7 3.50 -8.47 -0.48
CA SER A 7 2.48 -9.53 -0.48
C SER A 7 2.82 -10.59 0.56
N PHE A 8 1.86 -11.42 0.94
CA PHE A 8 2.08 -12.52 1.89
C PHE A 8 2.26 -13.84 1.13
N SER A 9 3.51 -14.26 0.93
CA SER A 9 3.95 -15.54 0.36
C SER A 9 4.40 -16.51 1.46
N GLU A 10 4.81 -17.71 1.09
CA GLU A 10 5.30 -18.73 2.05
C GLU A 10 6.55 -18.29 2.82
N THR A 11 7.42 -17.46 2.21
CA THR A 11 8.69 -17.01 2.79
C THR A 11 8.58 -15.70 3.58
N THR A 12 7.48 -14.96 3.43
CA THR A 12 7.36 -13.59 3.94
C THR A 12 7.55 -13.48 5.45
N ALA A 13 7.07 -14.46 6.23
CA ALA A 13 7.23 -14.41 7.70
C ALA A 13 8.72 -14.56 8.10
N ASP A 14 9.46 -15.46 7.46
CA ASP A 14 10.88 -15.65 7.72
C ASP A 14 11.69 -14.44 7.29
N GLU A 15 11.43 -13.91 6.08
CA GLU A 15 12.06 -12.69 5.56
C GLU A 15 11.80 -11.47 6.47
N TYR A 16 10.59 -11.35 7.00
CA TYR A 16 10.22 -10.30 7.95
C TYR A 16 11.02 -10.43 9.25
N VAL A 17 11.11 -11.63 9.82
CA VAL A 17 11.88 -11.88 11.05
C VAL A 17 13.37 -11.59 10.87
N GLU A 18 13.94 -11.97 9.72
CA GLU A 18 15.32 -11.67 9.38
C GLU A 18 15.56 -10.16 9.24
N ALA A 19 14.67 -9.45 8.55
CA ALA A 19 14.75 -7.99 8.40
C ALA A 19 14.64 -7.27 9.76
N VAL A 20 13.77 -7.73 10.67
CA VAL A 20 13.68 -7.19 12.03
C VAL A 20 15.00 -7.38 12.78
N LYS A 21 15.60 -8.58 12.74
CA LYS A 21 16.88 -8.88 13.41
C LYS A 21 18.01 -8.00 12.86
N GLU A 22 18.07 -7.82 11.54
CA GLU A 22 19.05 -6.96 10.91
C GLU A 22 18.90 -5.51 11.38
N LEU A 23 17.69 -4.96 11.37
CA LEU A 23 17.42 -3.59 11.82
C LEU A 23 17.70 -3.40 13.31
N LEU A 24 17.40 -4.37 14.16
CA LEU A 24 17.78 -4.37 15.58
C LEU A 24 19.29 -4.35 15.75
N GLY A 25 20.03 -5.14 14.96
CA GLY A 25 21.50 -5.14 14.93
C GLY A 25 22.08 -3.78 14.51
N GLN A 26 21.36 -3.00 13.69
CA GLN A 26 21.70 -1.63 13.29
C GLN A 26 21.25 -0.58 14.33
N GLY A 27 20.68 -0.98 15.45
CA GLY A 27 20.23 -0.10 16.54
C GLY A 27 18.86 0.54 16.33
N MET A 28 17.95 -0.11 15.61
CA MET A 28 16.56 0.31 15.46
C MET A 28 15.91 0.63 16.82
N LYS A 29 15.20 1.76 16.89
CA LYS A 29 14.48 2.23 18.08
C LYS A 29 12.96 2.25 17.91
N GLY A 30 12.44 1.93 16.74
CA GLY A 30 11.03 1.82 16.45
C GLY A 30 10.79 1.22 15.07
N LEU A 31 9.64 0.59 14.86
CA LEU A 31 9.28 -0.13 13.64
C LEU A 31 8.09 0.51 12.94
N ILE A 32 8.23 0.77 11.64
CA ILE A 32 7.12 1.07 10.73
C ILE A 32 6.93 -0.12 9.82
N LEU A 33 5.74 -0.73 9.87
CA LEU A 33 5.33 -1.79 8.96
C LEU A 33 4.50 -1.18 7.82
N ASP A 34 5.05 -1.18 6.61
CA ASP A 34 4.38 -0.62 5.43
C ASP A 34 3.62 -1.72 4.67
N LEU A 35 2.29 -1.67 4.76
CA LEU A 35 1.35 -2.56 4.08
C LEU A 35 0.61 -1.89 2.92
N ARG A 36 1.01 -0.69 2.53
CA ARG A 36 0.40 0.03 1.41
C ARG A 36 0.59 -0.73 0.10
N GLN A 37 -0.46 -0.75 -0.72
CA GLN A 37 -0.50 -1.47 -2.00
C GLN A 37 -0.26 -2.99 -1.88
N ASN A 38 -0.43 -3.56 -0.68
CA ASN A 38 -0.32 -5.00 -0.46
C ASN A 38 -1.70 -5.67 -0.59
N PRO A 39 -1.98 -6.44 -1.65
CA PRO A 39 -3.30 -7.05 -1.88
C PRO A 39 -3.60 -8.26 -0.96
N GLY A 40 -2.68 -8.59 -0.06
CA GLY A 40 -2.76 -9.73 0.84
C GLY A 40 -1.92 -10.93 0.38
N GLY A 41 -2.44 -12.12 0.59
CA GLY A 41 -1.78 -13.39 0.28
C GLY A 41 -2.19 -14.47 1.28
N LEU A 42 -1.22 -15.24 1.74
CA LEU A 42 -1.43 -16.35 2.68
C LEU A 42 -1.80 -15.84 4.07
N THR A 43 -2.95 -16.28 4.58
CA THR A 43 -3.44 -15.92 5.92
C THR A 43 -2.51 -16.42 7.01
N SER A 44 -1.99 -17.67 6.90
CA SER A 44 -1.08 -18.24 7.89
C SER A 44 0.20 -17.42 8.07
N THR A 45 0.74 -16.88 6.99
CA THR A 45 1.92 -16.01 7.02
C THR A 45 1.61 -14.65 7.66
N ALA A 46 0.42 -14.11 7.37
CA ALA A 46 -0.05 -12.88 8.01
C ALA A 46 -0.25 -13.07 9.53
N GLU A 47 -0.83 -14.19 9.95
CA GLU A 47 -0.96 -14.57 11.36
C GLU A 47 0.40 -14.66 12.04
N ALA A 48 1.39 -15.31 11.40
CA ALA A 48 2.76 -15.42 11.93
C ALA A 48 3.44 -14.05 12.12
N VAL A 49 3.26 -13.11 11.16
CA VAL A 49 3.75 -11.73 11.32
C VAL A 49 3.03 -11.03 12.49
N ALA A 50 1.71 -11.17 12.60
CA ALA A 50 0.95 -10.55 13.68
C ALA A 50 1.37 -11.10 15.07
N GLU A 51 1.68 -12.40 15.19
CA GLU A 51 2.12 -13.05 16.43
C GLU A 51 3.43 -12.47 17.01
N THR A 52 4.23 -11.79 16.19
CA THR A 52 5.45 -11.12 16.68
C THR A 52 5.19 -9.81 17.43
N ILE A 53 3.96 -9.30 17.38
CA ILE A 53 3.59 -8.00 17.99
C ILE A 53 2.36 -8.13 18.89
N VAL A 54 1.38 -8.94 18.50
CA VAL A 54 0.15 -9.13 19.27
C VAL A 54 0.44 -9.96 20.53
N PRO A 55 0.09 -9.48 21.73
CA PRO A 55 0.34 -10.23 22.99
C PRO A 55 -0.30 -11.61 23.01
N ASP A 56 0.30 -12.54 23.75
CA ASP A 56 -0.20 -13.91 23.90
C ASP A 56 -1.67 -13.96 24.36
N GLY A 57 -2.43 -14.87 23.78
CA GLY A 57 -3.85 -15.07 24.08
C GLY A 57 -4.80 -13.97 23.57
N LYS A 58 -4.30 -12.91 22.89
CA LYS A 58 -5.16 -11.92 22.24
C LYS A 58 -5.60 -12.41 20.87
N ALA A 59 -6.81 -12.01 20.44
CA ALA A 59 -7.33 -12.40 19.15
C ALA A 59 -6.56 -11.73 18.00
N ILE A 60 -6.29 -12.50 16.93
CA ILE A 60 -5.74 -11.99 15.66
C ILE A 60 -6.85 -11.75 14.66
N VAL A 61 -7.71 -12.75 14.46
CA VAL A 61 -8.79 -12.73 13.45
C VAL A 61 -9.89 -13.70 13.87
N GLN A 62 -11.10 -13.47 13.36
CA GLN A 62 -12.21 -14.41 13.54
C GLN A 62 -12.73 -14.83 12.16
N PHE A 63 -12.99 -16.11 11.94
CA PHE A 63 -13.61 -16.63 10.72
C PHE A 63 -15.03 -17.11 11.01
N LYS A 64 -16.00 -16.65 10.23
CA LYS A 64 -17.40 -16.95 10.39
C LYS A 64 -17.96 -17.58 9.11
N ALA A 65 -18.10 -18.90 9.12
CA ALA A 65 -18.82 -19.61 8.06
C ALA A 65 -20.34 -19.37 8.17
N ARG A 66 -21.05 -19.55 7.07
CA ARG A 66 -22.51 -19.37 7.02
C ARG A 66 -23.24 -20.23 8.04
N GLY A 67 -23.98 -19.60 8.94
CA GLY A 67 -24.75 -20.30 9.99
C GLY A 67 -23.93 -20.84 11.17
N ALA A 68 -22.62 -20.59 11.21
CA ALA A 68 -21.75 -21.01 12.30
C ALA A 68 -21.42 -19.84 13.26
N LYS A 69 -20.95 -20.20 14.46
CA LYS A 69 -20.30 -19.22 15.36
C LYS A 69 -18.92 -18.88 14.81
N PRO A 70 -18.40 -17.66 15.07
CA PRO A 70 -17.03 -17.33 14.70
C PRO A 70 -16.02 -18.28 15.37
N GLU A 71 -15.04 -18.72 14.60
CA GLU A 71 -13.82 -19.37 15.06
C GLU A 71 -12.73 -18.31 15.19
N ILE A 72 -12.09 -18.23 16.35
CA ILE A 72 -11.13 -17.17 16.69
C ILE A 72 -9.72 -17.73 16.68
N THR A 73 -8.84 -17.13 15.91
CA THR A 73 -7.39 -17.36 15.99
C THR A 73 -6.81 -16.44 17.06
N TYR A 74 -6.11 -17.03 18.04
CA TYR A 74 -5.43 -16.29 19.09
C TYR A 74 -3.92 -16.30 18.88
N SER A 75 -3.27 -15.20 19.22
CA SER A 75 -1.82 -15.08 19.19
C SER A 75 -1.15 -16.08 20.13
N LYS A 76 -0.05 -16.68 19.65
CA LYS A 76 0.93 -17.45 20.41
C LYS A 76 2.23 -16.67 20.47
N HIS A 77 2.16 -15.46 20.93
CA HIS A 77 3.20 -14.45 20.84
C HIS A 77 4.63 -14.98 20.79
N HIS A 78 5.41 -14.49 19.85
CA HIS A 78 6.81 -14.81 19.67
C HIS A 78 7.61 -13.52 19.70
N ASP A 79 8.21 -13.22 20.85
CA ASP A 79 9.10 -12.05 20.96
C ASP A 79 10.33 -12.21 20.07
N ILE A 80 10.51 -11.27 19.17
CA ILE A 80 11.67 -11.14 18.28
C ILE A 80 12.46 -9.86 18.54
N GLY A 81 12.25 -9.27 19.75
CA GLY A 81 12.88 -8.03 20.20
C GLY A 81 12.10 -6.76 19.86
N LEU A 82 10.78 -6.90 19.64
CA LEU A 82 9.92 -5.77 19.28
C LEU A 82 9.06 -5.26 20.46
N ASP A 83 8.92 -5.99 21.57
CA ASP A 83 7.92 -5.73 22.59
C ASP A 83 7.96 -4.29 23.10
N ASP A 84 9.13 -3.81 23.49
CA ASP A 84 9.33 -2.48 24.07
C ASP A 84 9.51 -1.35 23.04
N LEU A 85 9.49 -1.67 21.75
CA LEU A 85 9.71 -0.65 20.71
C LEU A 85 8.39 -0.01 20.27
N PRO A 86 8.35 1.30 20.06
CA PRO A 86 7.23 1.95 19.40
C PRO A 86 7.04 1.45 17.97
N LYS A 87 5.78 1.30 17.58
CA LYS A 87 5.40 0.74 16.28
C LYS A 87 4.33 1.58 15.61
N ALA A 88 4.30 1.57 14.28
CA ALA A 88 3.21 2.10 13.48
C ALA A 88 3.01 1.24 12.24
N VAL A 89 1.80 1.22 11.69
CA VAL A 89 1.46 0.50 10.46
C VAL A 89 0.96 1.51 9.43
N LEU A 90 1.49 1.44 8.20
CA LEU A 90 0.98 2.20 7.07
C LEU A 90 -0.01 1.36 6.27
N ILE A 91 -1.17 1.92 5.98
CA ILE A 91 -2.22 1.32 5.15
C ILE A 91 -2.76 2.32 4.12
N ASP A 92 -3.29 1.80 3.00
CA ASP A 92 -4.00 2.57 1.99
C ASP A 92 -5.11 1.75 1.33
N GLY A 93 -5.80 2.31 0.34
CA GLY A 93 -6.84 1.61 -0.42
C GLY A 93 -6.38 0.37 -1.19
N GLY A 94 -5.08 0.12 -1.30
CA GLY A 94 -4.49 -1.10 -1.87
C GLY A 94 -4.19 -2.18 -0.83
N SER A 95 -4.26 -1.85 0.47
CA SER A 95 -4.09 -2.81 1.57
C SER A 95 -5.32 -3.68 1.69
N ALA A 96 -5.23 -4.99 1.37
CA ALA A 96 -6.38 -5.87 1.28
C ALA A 96 -6.17 -7.25 1.94
N SER A 97 -7.26 -7.91 2.37
CA SER A 97 -7.27 -9.32 2.79
C SER A 97 -6.28 -9.60 3.94
N ALA A 98 -5.23 -10.44 3.72
CA ALA A 98 -4.21 -10.77 4.73
C ALA A 98 -3.52 -9.52 5.32
N SER A 99 -3.32 -8.46 4.53
CA SER A 99 -2.81 -7.17 5.02
C SER A 99 -3.75 -6.53 6.02
N GLU A 100 -5.06 -6.62 5.78
CA GLU A 100 -6.07 -6.10 6.69
C GLU A 100 -6.19 -6.96 7.95
N ILE A 101 -5.92 -8.26 7.87
CA ILE A 101 -5.85 -9.15 9.04
C ILE A 101 -4.69 -8.70 9.94
N VAL A 102 -3.48 -8.52 9.40
CA VAL A 102 -2.33 -8.01 10.17
C VAL A 102 -2.64 -6.63 10.73
N ALA A 103 -3.05 -5.67 9.90
CA ALA A 103 -3.33 -4.31 10.34
C ALA A 103 -4.38 -4.26 11.45
N GLY A 104 -5.52 -4.98 11.27
CA GLY A 104 -6.58 -5.05 12.27
C GLY A 104 -6.16 -5.73 13.57
N ALA A 105 -5.32 -6.78 13.49
CA ALA A 105 -4.76 -7.45 14.66
C ALA A 105 -3.83 -6.52 15.44
N LEU A 106 -2.91 -5.85 14.74
CA LEU A 106 -1.98 -4.91 15.36
C LEU A 106 -2.70 -3.71 15.98
N GLN A 107 -3.70 -3.15 15.30
CA GLN A 107 -4.51 -2.05 15.82
C GLN A 107 -5.28 -2.45 17.07
N GLN A 108 -6.10 -3.52 16.97
CA GLN A 108 -7.12 -3.82 17.98
C GLN A 108 -6.61 -4.68 19.14
N SER A 109 -5.62 -5.51 18.89
CA SER A 109 -5.02 -6.41 19.91
C SER A 109 -3.61 -6.01 20.30
N GLY A 110 -2.84 -5.41 19.38
CA GLY A 110 -1.48 -4.94 19.62
C GLY A 110 -1.37 -3.50 20.09
N GLY A 111 -2.44 -2.69 19.97
CA GLY A 111 -2.41 -1.27 20.31
C GLY A 111 -1.49 -0.41 19.41
N VAL A 112 -1.21 -0.88 18.20
CA VAL A 112 -0.33 -0.20 17.25
C VAL A 112 -1.16 0.71 16.34
N PRO A 113 -0.85 2.00 16.22
CA PRO A 113 -1.62 2.92 15.40
C PRO A 113 -1.50 2.61 13.91
N LEU A 114 -2.64 2.64 13.21
CA LEU A 114 -2.71 2.64 11.75
C LEU A 114 -2.66 4.07 11.23
N ILE A 115 -1.83 4.31 10.23
CA ILE A 115 -1.62 5.63 9.62
C ILE A 115 -1.80 5.51 8.11
N GLY A 116 -2.49 6.46 7.51
CA GLY A 116 -2.69 6.52 6.07
C GLY A 116 -4.13 6.68 5.66
N GLU A 117 -4.63 5.85 4.77
CA GLU A 117 -5.99 5.89 4.23
C GLU A 117 -6.74 4.60 4.54
N THR A 118 -8.09 4.65 4.47
CA THR A 118 -8.95 3.48 4.67
C THR A 118 -8.53 2.34 3.73
N SER A 119 -8.42 1.12 4.28
CA SER A 119 -8.04 -0.07 3.52
C SER A 119 -9.13 -0.53 2.54
N PHE A 120 -8.83 -1.53 1.73
CA PHE A 120 -9.69 -2.01 0.63
C PHE A 120 -11.05 -2.56 1.07
N GLY A 121 -11.12 -3.26 2.20
CA GLY A 121 -12.34 -3.89 2.67
C GLY A 121 -12.63 -5.26 2.05
N LYS A 122 -11.62 -6.15 1.97
CA LYS A 122 -11.83 -7.55 1.53
C LYS A 122 -12.06 -8.46 2.72
N GLY A 123 -13.28 -8.45 3.27
CA GLY A 123 -13.71 -9.23 4.44
C GLY A 123 -14.13 -10.68 4.14
N THR A 124 -13.77 -11.27 2.99
CA THR A 124 -14.16 -12.62 2.61
C THR A 124 -12.97 -13.56 2.53
N ALA A 125 -13.10 -14.75 3.12
CA ALA A 125 -12.15 -15.86 2.98
C ALA A 125 -12.56 -16.77 1.83
N GLN A 126 -11.61 -17.08 0.94
CA GLN A 126 -11.83 -17.88 -0.26
C GLN A 126 -10.97 -19.13 -0.25
N LEU A 127 -11.53 -20.23 -0.75
CA LEU A 127 -10.82 -21.48 -0.98
C LEU A 127 -10.63 -21.67 -2.49
N ASN A 128 -9.46 -22.17 -2.87
CA ASN A 128 -9.18 -22.63 -4.23
C ASN A 128 -9.19 -24.16 -4.26
N GLN A 129 -10.24 -24.73 -4.86
CA GLN A 129 -10.39 -26.18 -5.00
C GLN A 129 -9.81 -26.61 -6.35
N MET A 130 -8.76 -27.42 -6.33
CA MET A 130 -8.22 -28.05 -7.53
C MET A 130 -9.00 -29.34 -7.86
N PHE A 131 -9.28 -29.56 -9.14
CA PHE A 131 -9.91 -30.77 -9.66
C PHE A 131 -8.89 -31.68 -10.33
N ARG A 132 -9.26 -32.95 -10.54
CA ARG A 132 -8.37 -33.99 -11.11
C ARG A 132 -7.95 -33.70 -12.56
N ASP A 133 -8.75 -32.95 -13.29
CA ASP A 133 -8.49 -32.54 -14.68
C ASP A 133 -7.58 -31.31 -14.81
N GLY A 134 -7.07 -30.80 -13.67
CA GLY A 134 -6.22 -29.60 -13.61
C GLY A 134 -6.99 -28.29 -13.59
N SER A 135 -8.32 -28.30 -13.70
CA SER A 135 -9.13 -27.11 -13.49
C SER A 135 -9.21 -26.73 -12.02
N SER A 136 -9.59 -25.48 -11.71
CA SER A 136 -9.78 -25.04 -10.34
C SER A 136 -11.01 -24.17 -10.19
N MET A 137 -11.58 -24.17 -8.99
CA MET A 137 -12.70 -23.30 -8.62
C MET A 137 -12.33 -22.52 -7.35
N LYS A 138 -12.41 -21.19 -7.44
CA LYS A 138 -12.23 -20.28 -6.31
C LYS A 138 -13.59 -19.82 -5.83
N TYR A 139 -13.90 -20.08 -4.56
CA TYR A 139 -15.21 -19.73 -3.96
C TYR A 139 -15.07 -19.25 -2.53
N THR A 140 -16.02 -18.40 -2.10
CA THR A 140 -16.06 -17.86 -0.73
C THR A 140 -16.63 -18.90 0.22
N ILE A 141 -15.92 -19.16 1.33
CA ILE A 141 -16.29 -20.14 2.36
C ILE A 141 -16.68 -19.49 3.68
N ALA A 142 -16.15 -18.30 3.97
CA ALA A 142 -16.40 -17.59 5.21
C ALA A 142 -16.28 -16.08 5.01
N GLU A 143 -16.85 -15.33 5.93
CA GLU A 143 -16.49 -13.96 6.24
C GLU A 143 -15.43 -13.98 7.34
N TRP A 144 -14.45 -13.09 7.28
CA TRP A 144 -13.56 -12.87 8.40
C TRP A 144 -13.89 -11.52 9.08
N LEU A 145 -13.68 -11.49 10.37
CA LEU A 145 -13.97 -10.36 11.24
C LEU A 145 -12.69 -9.96 11.96
N THR A 146 -12.58 -8.67 12.30
CA THR A 146 -11.49 -8.16 13.12
C THR A 146 -11.46 -8.82 14.51
N PRO A 147 -10.38 -8.67 15.30
CA PRO A 147 -10.35 -9.12 16.70
C PRO A 147 -11.58 -8.73 17.51
N ASN A 148 -12.11 -7.53 17.31
CA ASN A 148 -13.31 -7.04 17.99
C ASN A 148 -14.63 -7.55 17.39
N GLY A 149 -14.60 -8.47 16.42
CA GLY A 149 -15.79 -9.07 15.80
C GLY A 149 -16.48 -8.17 14.77
N LYS A 150 -15.85 -7.09 14.30
CA LYS A 150 -16.40 -6.19 13.28
C LYS A 150 -16.09 -6.74 11.87
N SER A 151 -17.11 -6.77 11.00
CA SER A 151 -16.89 -6.97 9.56
C SER A 151 -16.28 -5.72 8.94
N ILE A 152 -15.33 -5.92 8.03
CA ILE A 152 -14.73 -4.85 7.23
C ILE A 152 -15.10 -4.96 5.75
N ASN A 153 -15.96 -5.92 5.42
CA ASN A 153 -16.27 -6.23 4.03
C ASN A 153 -16.92 -5.04 3.32
N LYS A 154 -16.25 -4.52 2.30
CA LYS A 154 -16.58 -3.30 1.53
C LYS A 154 -16.46 -1.98 2.31
N GLU A 155 -16.02 -2.03 3.57
CA GLU A 155 -15.82 -0.83 4.41
C GLU A 155 -14.35 -0.51 4.62
N GLY A 156 -13.51 -1.55 4.77
CA GLY A 156 -12.10 -1.42 5.12
C GLY A 156 -11.85 -1.14 6.61
N LEU A 157 -10.58 -1.07 6.94
CA LEU A 157 -10.08 -0.60 8.24
C LEU A 157 -9.87 0.90 8.16
N THR A 158 -10.41 1.62 9.13
CA THR A 158 -10.16 3.06 9.27
C THR A 158 -8.83 3.26 10.00
N PRO A 159 -7.90 4.07 9.49
CA PRO A 159 -6.67 4.41 10.19
C PRO A 159 -6.97 5.25 11.45
N ASP A 160 -6.10 5.15 12.46
CA ASP A 160 -6.17 5.99 13.67
C ASP A 160 -5.71 7.42 13.38
N ILE A 161 -4.80 7.56 12.41
CA ILE A 161 -4.29 8.85 11.92
C ILE A 161 -4.48 8.88 10.40
N GLU A 162 -5.50 9.60 9.95
CA GLU A 162 -5.78 9.76 8.54
C GLU A 162 -4.79 10.76 7.91
N VAL A 163 -4.07 10.30 6.90
CA VAL A 163 -3.11 11.10 6.14
C VAL A 163 -3.30 10.78 4.65
N PRO A 164 -3.94 11.66 3.89
CA PRO A 164 -4.09 11.46 2.46
C PRO A 164 -2.73 11.58 1.75
N LEU A 165 -2.55 10.80 0.70
CA LEU A 165 -1.46 11.01 -0.23
C LEU A 165 -1.75 12.23 -1.11
N PRO A 166 -0.71 12.92 -1.62
CA PRO A 166 -0.89 13.96 -2.62
C PRO A 166 -1.64 13.42 -3.86
N GLU A 167 -2.48 14.25 -4.48
CA GLU A 167 -3.30 13.83 -5.64
C GLU A 167 -2.49 13.16 -6.76
N TYR A 168 -1.25 13.61 -6.99
CA TYR A 168 -0.38 13.02 -8.00
C TYR A 168 0.07 11.57 -7.69
N ALA A 169 -0.04 11.12 -6.44
CA ALA A 169 0.31 9.75 -6.06
C ALA A 169 -0.75 8.71 -6.49
N SER A 170 -1.97 9.16 -6.76
CA SER A 170 -3.08 8.32 -7.23
C SER A 170 -3.32 8.39 -8.74
N LEU A 171 -2.49 9.12 -9.48
CA LEU A 171 -2.65 9.23 -10.94
C LEU A 171 -2.46 7.86 -11.62
N PRO A 172 -3.34 7.51 -12.58
CA PRO A 172 -3.21 6.27 -13.33
C PRO A 172 -1.91 6.26 -14.15
N LEU A 173 -1.41 5.06 -14.42
CA LEU A 173 -0.29 4.89 -15.35
C LEU A 173 -0.75 5.22 -16.77
N ILE A 174 0.07 5.96 -17.50
CA ILE A 174 -0.15 6.22 -18.91
C ILE A 174 0.70 5.26 -19.76
N PRO A 175 0.13 4.68 -20.85
CA PRO A 175 0.86 3.78 -21.71
C PRO A 175 1.93 4.54 -22.52
N ASP A 176 3.09 3.92 -22.73
CA ASP A 176 4.20 4.55 -23.42
C ASP A 176 4.17 4.39 -24.96
N ASP A 177 3.31 3.51 -25.44
CA ASP A 177 3.06 3.27 -26.88
C ASP A 177 2.02 4.22 -27.49
N VAL A 178 1.27 4.97 -26.67
CA VAL A 178 0.28 5.95 -27.11
C VAL A 178 0.93 7.32 -27.33
N ALA A 179 0.83 7.86 -28.55
CA ALA A 179 1.30 9.20 -28.86
C ALA A 179 0.29 10.25 -28.42
N MET A 180 0.69 11.12 -27.50
CA MET A 180 -0.08 12.30 -27.09
C MET A 180 0.53 13.55 -27.70
N ALA A 181 -0.26 14.26 -28.51
CA ALA A 181 0.20 15.38 -29.33
C ALA A 181 -0.82 16.52 -29.36
N GLU A 182 -0.37 17.67 -29.87
CA GLU A 182 -1.18 18.87 -30.00
C GLU A 182 -2.47 18.62 -30.82
N ASN A 183 -3.59 19.19 -30.34
CA ASN A 183 -4.95 19.03 -30.86
C ASN A 183 -5.60 17.66 -30.57
N HIS A 184 -5.00 16.81 -29.75
CA HIS A 184 -5.64 15.59 -29.25
C HIS A 184 -6.33 15.85 -27.91
N PHE A 185 -7.32 15.01 -27.61
CA PHE A 185 -8.05 15.02 -26.34
C PHE A 185 -8.21 13.59 -25.82
N SER A 186 -7.76 13.32 -24.58
CA SER A 186 -7.96 12.04 -23.91
C SER A 186 -7.71 12.11 -22.39
N ASP A 187 -8.11 11.06 -21.67
CA ASP A 187 -7.83 10.93 -20.24
C ASP A 187 -6.33 10.70 -19.98
N GLU A 188 -5.60 10.05 -20.89
CA GLU A 188 -4.14 9.90 -20.80
C GLU A 188 -3.44 11.26 -20.88
N ILE A 189 -3.92 12.16 -21.76
CA ILE A 189 -3.41 13.54 -21.84
C ILE A 189 -3.71 14.29 -20.54
N LYS A 190 -4.92 14.15 -19.99
CA LYS A 190 -5.25 14.73 -18.69
C LYS A 190 -4.29 14.28 -17.61
N THR A 191 -4.05 12.97 -17.51
CA THR A 191 -3.10 12.39 -16.57
C THR A 191 -1.68 12.92 -16.76
N ALA A 192 -1.21 12.98 -18.02
CA ALA A 192 0.11 13.52 -18.34
C ALA A 192 0.24 15.01 -17.98
N GLN A 193 -0.79 15.82 -18.22
CA GLN A 193 -0.84 17.22 -17.78
C GLN A 193 -0.77 17.36 -16.27
N GLN A 194 -1.51 16.52 -15.51
CA GLN A 194 -1.45 16.50 -14.06
C GLN A 194 -0.05 16.09 -13.56
N MET A 195 0.57 15.10 -14.21
CA MET A 195 1.95 14.68 -13.92
C MET A 195 2.94 15.82 -14.15
N LEU A 196 2.87 16.51 -15.32
CA LEU A 196 3.72 17.66 -15.63
C LEU A 196 3.56 18.77 -14.59
N ALA A 197 2.32 19.11 -14.23
CA ALA A 197 2.05 20.12 -13.22
C ALA A 197 2.67 19.76 -11.87
N ALA A 198 2.52 18.50 -11.44
CA ALA A 198 3.06 18.00 -10.17
C ALA A 198 4.58 18.13 -10.06
N ILE A 199 5.32 17.88 -11.17
CA ILE A 199 6.78 17.99 -11.22
C ILE A 199 7.28 19.41 -11.62
N GLY A 200 6.38 20.41 -11.62
CA GLY A 200 6.75 21.82 -11.82
C GLY A 200 6.82 22.29 -13.28
N PHE A 201 6.34 21.51 -14.24
CA PHE A 201 6.23 21.90 -15.65
C PHE A 201 4.77 22.26 -15.99
N ASP A 202 4.35 23.45 -15.59
CA ASP A 202 2.97 23.94 -15.81
C ASP A 202 2.52 23.78 -17.27
N PRO A 203 1.50 22.92 -17.54
CA PRO A 203 0.94 22.73 -18.88
C PRO A 203 -0.12 23.78 -19.27
N GLY A 204 -0.45 24.71 -18.36
CA GLY A 204 -1.50 25.72 -18.53
C GLY A 204 -2.93 25.20 -18.34
N ARG A 205 -3.16 23.88 -18.46
CA ARG A 205 -4.44 23.19 -18.27
C ARG A 205 -4.26 21.73 -17.90
N THR A 206 -5.28 21.12 -17.29
CA THR A 206 -5.27 19.70 -16.87
C THR A 206 -6.60 18.99 -17.17
N ASP A 207 -7.25 19.36 -18.29
CA ASP A 207 -8.57 18.86 -18.68
C ASP A 207 -8.53 17.78 -19.77
N GLY A 208 -7.34 17.46 -20.29
CA GLY A 208 -7.12 16.41 -21.30
C GLY A 208 -7.04 16.93 -22.75
N TYR A 209 -7.17 18.24 -23.00
CA TYR A 209 -6.92 18.80 -24.32
C TYR A 209 -5.46 19.26 -24.44
N PHE A 210 -4.73 18.69 -25.39
CA PHE A 210 -3.33 19.01 -25.65
C PHE A 210 -3.22 20.24 -26.53
N ASP A 211 -2.97 21.39 -25.94
CA ASP A 211 -2.80 22.66 -26.64
C ASP A 211 -1.31 23.07 -26.76
N GLY A 212 -1.08 24.27 -27.33
CA GLY A 212 0.28 24.81 -27.49
C GLY A 212 1.00 25.04 -26.14
N ALA A 213 0.28 25.36 -25.05
CA ALA A 213 0.87 25.51 -23.71
C ALA A 213 1.35 24.17 -23.17
N THR A 214 0.53 23.13 -23.30
CA THR A 214 0.90 21.74 -22.94
C THR A 214 2.14 21.29 -23.74
N LYS A 215 2.18 21.56 -25.08
CA LYS A 215 3.35 21.23 -25.91
C LYS A 215 4.62 21.91 -25.40
N GLN A 216 4.55 23.18 -25.04
CA GLN A 216 5.71 23.91 -24.51
C GLN A 216 6.16 23.34 -23.16
N ALA A 217 5.24 22.91 -22.29
CA ALA A 217 5.59 22.25 -21.04
C ALA A 217 6.32 20.93 -21.30
N VAL A 218 5.85 20.13 -22.26
CA VAL A 218 6.52 18.89 -22.69
C VAL A 218 7.93 19.17 -23.22
N VAL A 219 8.11 20.17 -24.08
CA VAL A 219 9.44 20.55 -24.59
C VAL A 219 10.37 20.98 -23.47
N ARG A 220 9.90 21.78 -22.51
CA ARG A 220 10.71 22.15 -21.32
C ARG A 220 11.10 20.92 -20.49
N PHE A 221 10.18 19.99 -20.29
CA PHE A 221 10.44 18.74 -19.59
C PHE A 221 11.47 17.89 -20.36
N GLN A 222 11.29 17.64 -21.65
CA GLN A 222 12.22 16.89 -22.49
C GLN A 222 13.63 17.47 -22.43
N ARG A 223 13.76 18.82 -22.56
CA ARG A 223 15.04 19.54 -22.43
C ARG A 223 15.69 19.28 -21.06
N SER A 224 14.93 19.34 -19.98
CA SER A 224 15.45 19.11 -18.63
C SER A 224 16.00 17.70 -18.43
N LYS A 225 15.42 16.73 -19.17
CA LYS A 225 15.83 15.32 -19.15
C LYS A 225 16.83 14.97 -20.26
N LYS A 226 17.25 15.93 -21.07
CA LYS A 226 18.15 15.74 -22.24
C LYS A 226 17.57 14.75 -23.25
N LEU A 227 16.25 14.72 -23.38
CA LEU A 227 15.51 13.99 -24.40
C LEU A 227 15.37 14.83 -25.67
N GLU A 228 15.00 14.19 -26.78
CA GLU A 228 14.67 14.91 -28.02
C GLU A 228 13.43 15.80 -27.81
N GLU A 229 13.52 17.08 -28.17
CA GLU A 229 12.49 18.11 -27.96
C GLU A 229 11.37 18.00 -29.02
N THR A 230 10.71 16.86 -29.10
CA THR A 230 9.64 16.60 -30.08
C THR A 230 8.32 17.32 -29.76
N GLY A 231 8.10 17.67 -28.50
CA GLY A 231 6.83 18.18 -28.00
C GLY A 231 5.70 17.15 -27.95
N PHE A 232 6.00 15.86 -28.13
CA PHE A 232 5.08 14.73 -27.97
C PHE A 232 5.37 13.99 -26.67
N ILE A 233 4.33 13.40 -26.06
CA ILE A 233 4.49 12.46 -24.94
C ILE A 233 4.30 11.05 -25.50
N GLN A 234 5.40 10.31 -25.66
CA GLN A 234 5.44 8.92 -26.12
C GLN A 234 6.79 8.31 -25.74
N GLY A 235 6.84 6.99 -25.58
CA GLY A 235 8.07 6.22 -25.39
C GLY A 235 8.91 6.73 -24.23
N GLU A 236 10.14 7.21 -24.51
CA GLU A 236 11.08 7.69 -23.48
C GLU A 236 10.54 8.89 -22.69
N THR A 237 9.81 9.81 -23.33
CA THR A 237 9.20 10.96 -22.66
C THR A 237 8.17 10.48 -21.61
N THR A 238 7.31 9.52 -21.97
CA THR A 238 6.32 8.94 -21.05
C THR A 238 7.01 8.25 -19.86
N ARG A 239 8.01 7.40 -20.13
CA ARG A 239 8.75 6.71 -19.07
C ARG A 239 9.47 7.66 -18.13
N ALA A 240 10.10 8.70 -18.67
CA ALA A 240 10.76 9.74 -17.87
C ALA A 240 9.76 10.50 -17.00
N LEU A 241 8.58 10.84 -17.55
CA LEU A 241 7.53 11.54 -16.80
C LEU A 241 7.01 10.69 -15.63
N ILE A 242 6.73 9.42 -15.86
CA ILE A 242 6.32 8.47 -14.82
C ILE A 242 7.41 8.33 -13.75
N GLN A 243 8.67 8.25 -14.15
CA GLN A 243 9.80 8.11 -13.23
C GLN A 243 9.93 9.33 -12.31
N GLU A 244 9.82 10.55 -12.85
CA GLU A 244 9.88 11.78 -12.04
C GLU A 244 8.75 11.86 -11.02
N VAL A 245 7.54 11.48 -11.41
CA VAL A 245 6.41 11.45 -10.47
C VAL A 245 6.64 10.41 -9.38
N ARG A 246 7.20 9.23 -9.71
CA ARG A 246 7.57 8.22 -8.71
C ARG A 246 8.62 8.73 -7.72
N GLU A 247 9.64 9.43 -8.21
CA GLU A 247 10.66 10.05 -7.35
C GLU A 247 10.06 11.14 -6.46
N LEU A 248 9.15 11.96 -7.01
CA LEU A 248 8.43 12.98 -6.23
C LEU A 248 7.59 12.35 -5.11
N ILE A 249 6.88 11.24 -5.40
CA ILE A 249 6.10 10.49 -4.39
C ILE A 249 7.02 9.97 -3.27
N GLN A 250 8.17 9.39 -3.64
CA GLN A 250 9.14 8.87 -2.65
C GLN A 250 9.74 9.98 -1.79
N GLN A 251 10.03 11.15 -2.37
CA GLN A 251 10.59 12.30 -1.64
C GLN A 251 9.58 12.96 -0.71
N ASN A 252 8.29 12.91 -1.06
CA ASN A 252 7.20 13.57 -0.35
C ASN A 252 6.18 12.58 0.24
N ASP A 253 6.65 11.46 0.78
CA ASP A 253 5.80 10.47 1.44
C ASP A 253 5.25 11.03 2.77
N THR A 254 4.12 11.71 2.69
CA THR A 254 3.46 12.35 3.84
C THR A 254 3.04 11.33 4.90
N GLN A 255 2.63 10.14 4.50
CA GLN A 255 2.22 9.07 5.40
C GLN A 255 3.42 8.49 6.15
N LEU A 256 4.53 8.20 5.46
CA LEU A 256 5.76 7.73 6.08
C LEU A 256 6.34 8.79 7.03
N ASN A 257 6.34 10.06 6.63
CA ASN A 257 6.79 11.15 7.48
C ASN A 257 5.96 11.25 8.76
N LYS A 258 4.62 11.09 8.67
CA LYS A 258 3.75 11.08 9.86
C LYS A 258 4.01 9.87 10.75
N ALA A 259 4.26 8.69 10.18
CA ALA A 259 4.62 7.51 10.95
C ALA A 259 5.96 7.69 11.70
N ILE A 260 6.96 8.30 11.05
CA ILE A 260 8.24 8.63 11.69
C ILE A 260 8.03 9.63 12.85
N GLU A 261 7.20 10.64 12.65
CA GLU A 261 6.84 11.61 13.70
C GLU A 261 6.18 10.90 14.89
N THR A 262 5.17 10.07 14.64
CA THR A 262 4.46 9.30 15.67
C THR A 262 5.40 8.39 16.47
N ILE A 263 6.33 7.69 15.80
CA ILE A 263 7.35 6.88 16.48
C ILE A 263 8.26 7.75 17.37
N LYS A 264 8.69 8.92 16.87
CA LYS A 264 9.57 9.83 17.63
C LYS A 264 8.89 10.39 18.87
N GLU A 265 7.58 10.70 18.81
CA GLU A 265 6.80 11.17 19.96
C GLU A 265 6.70 10.11 21.06
N GLN A 266 6.62 8.81 20.69
CA GLN A 266 6.57 7.71 21.65
C GLN A 266 7.95 7.39 22.27
N LEU A 267 9.04 7.89 21.70
CA LEU A 267 10.41 7.72 22.23
C LEU A 267 10.83 8.83 23.22
N GLN A 268 10.05 9.90 23.34
CA GLN A 268 10.28 11.01 24.28
C GLN A 268 9.64 10.73 25.65
#